data_accb132a52ad6a0205aa47cbacb4cb58
#
_entry.id   accb132a52ad6a0205aa47cbacb4cb58
#
_cell.length_a   1.000
_cell.length_b   1.000
_cell.length_c   1.000
_cell.angle_alpha   90.00
_cell.angle_beta   90.00
_cell.angle_gamma   90.00
#
_symmetry.space_group_name_H-M   'P 1'
#
loop_
_entity.id
_entity.type
_entity.pdbx_description
1 polymer ?
#
loop_
_entity_poly.entity_id
_entity_poly.type
_entity_poly.pdbx_seq_one_letter_code
_entity_poly.pdbx_strand_id
1 'polypeptide(L)'
;MLGSLQCRVVAIGLAFLLTCSAAAQRGEGNGNIVGRIRASKAALPSEALLVSVHTRGQLVGNVYADSEGKFGFYDLAPNAYEVTLTVQGYEPITQVVRIDPLLSPTQFVELVLNPVAVRAQQPGDQRPKGSNPYLINAAGLLATVPKSARKDFEKAVKVDREGKTEEAITLYRRALEKAPEFYPARNNLGSDYLAKRDYTRAEKQFSEVIRENSQDSEAYFNLGNVYLLTKRFHESNAILLQGMSKDSNSAFGHFLLGSMYEQVGRFADAEQELRKTLEIEPTYAKSHLQLVNLYMAQKNTAAARNELQTFIAKFPENPFSAKARELLEKLERSAN
;
A
#
# COMPACT_ATOMS: atom_id res chain seq x y z
N MET A 1 26.28 48.19 16.97
CA MET A 1 25.08 47.61 17.59
C MET A 1 24.14 47.25 16.47
N LEU A 2 24.22 46.03 15.98
CA LEU A 2 23.41 45.51 14.89
C LEU A 2 22.63 44.30 15.43
N GLY A 3 21.34 44.52 15.66
CA GLY A 3 20.42 43.49 16.13
C GLY A 3 20.01 42.58 14.96
N SER A 4 20.31 41.29 15.11
CA SER A 4 19.88 40.25 14.20
C SER A 4 18.39 39.93 14.40
N LEU A 5 17.59 40.20 13.41
CA LEU A 5 16.18 39.78 13.34
C LEU A 5 16.15 38.28 13.00
N GLN A 6 15.91 37.45 14.00
CA GLN A 6 15.61 36.04 13.81
C GLN A 6 14.16 35.90 13.36
N CYS A 7 13.96 35.54 12.10
CA CYS A 7 12.68 35.15 11.57
C CYS A 7 12.29 33.78 12.15
N ARG A 8 11.42 33.75 13.16
CA ARG A 8 10.82 32.51 13.68
C ARG A 8 9.69 32.10 12.76
N VAL A 9 9.96 31.14 11.89
CA VAL A 9 8.93 30.39 11.20
C VAL A 9 8.31 29.42 12.20
N VAL A 10 7.08 29.69 12.62
CA VAL A 10 6.28 28.76 13.41
C VAL A 10 5.74 27.69 12.46
N ALA A 11 6.41 26.57 12.40
CA ALA A 11 5.91 25.38 11.75
C ALA A 11 4.87 24.73 12.65
N ILE A 12 3.59 24.90 12.32
CA ILE A 12 2.50 24.05 12.84
C ILE A 12 2.37 22.90 11.87
N GLY A 13 3.29 21.97 12.00
CA GLY A 13 3.21 20.66 11.38
C GLY A 13 3.40 19.64 12.48
N LEU A 14 2.71 18.54 12.42
CA LEU A 14 3.18 17.33 13.10
C LEU A 14 4.53 16.94 12.45
N ALA A 15 5.57 17.64 12.83
CA ALA A 15 6.92 17.38 12.39
C ALA A 15 7.65 16.64 13.50
N PHE A 16 7.78 15.34 13.34
CA PHE A 16 8.94 14.64 13.91
C PHE A 16 10.09 14.76 12.91
N LEU A 17 10.85 15.84 13.02
CA LEU A 17 12.20 15.89 12.46
C LEU A 17 13.14 15.18 13.43
N LEU A 18 13.29 13.88 13.29
CA LEU A 18 14.47 13.17 13.73
C LEU A 18 15.39 13.06 12.51
N THR A 19 16.41 13.92 12.47
CA THR A 19 17.59 13.70 11.64
C THR A 19 18.29 12.45 12.15
N CYS A 20 17.87 11.30 11.66
CA CYS A 20 18.68 10.10 11.76
C CYS A 20 19.62 10.13 10.56
N SER A 21 20.88 10.57 10.78
CA SER A 21 21.97 10.24 9.89
C SER A 21 22.14 8.73 9.93
N ALA A 22 21.35 8.01 9.13
CA ALA A 22 21.72 6.69 8.71
C ALA A 22 22.94 6.87 7.82
N ALA A 23 24.13 6.78 8.42
CA ALA A 23 25.31 6.41 7.68
C ALA A 23 24.99 5.05 7.08
N ALA A 24 24.46 5.04 5.86
CA ALA A 24 24.41 3.86 5.03
C ALA A 24 25.86 3.38 4.98
N GLN A 25 26.15 2.26 5.64
CA GLN A 25 27.29 1.45 5.28
C GLN A 25 27.07 1.10 3.80
N ARG A 26 27.69 1.90 2.92
CA ARG A 26 27.94 1.52 1.55
C ARG A 26 28.90 0.34 1.63
N GLY A 27 28.38 -0.86 1.77
CA GLY A 27 29.09 -2.05 1.35
C GLY A 27 29.37 -1.84 -0.14
N GLU A 28 30.63 -2.01 -0.54
CA GLU A 28 31.03 -1.96 -1.94
C GLU A 28 30.20 -2.99 -2.74
N GLY A 29 29.07 -2.53 -3.26
CA GLY A 29 28.21 -3.33 -4.10
C GLY A 29 28.68 -3.15 -5.53
N ASN A 30 29.27 -4.17 -6.14
CA ASN A 30 29.74 -4.16 -7.52
C ASN A 30 29.12 -5.29 -8.33
N GLY A 31 27.94 -5.77 -7.93
CA GLY A 31 27.26 -6.86 -8.64
C GLY A 31 25.92 -6.43 -9.24
N ASN A 32 25.54 -7.08 -10.32
CA ASN A 32 24.31 -6.80 -11.03
C ASN A 32 23.52 -8.08 -11.26
N ILE A 33 22.19 -7.97 -11.20
CA ILE A 33 21.28 -8.97 -11.73
C ILE A 33 20.56 -8.34 -12.91
N VAL A 34 20.74 -8.87 -14.10
CA VAL A 34 20.02 -8.46 -15.30
C VAL A 34 19.24 -9.64 -15.83
N GLY A 35 18.07 -9.41 -16.39
CA GLY A 35 17.28 -10.53 -16.82
C GLY A 35 16.25 -10.20 -17.88
N ARG A 36 15.57 -11.25 -18.30
CA ARG A 36 14.48 -11.15 -19.27
C ARG A 36 13.32 -12.05 -18.87
N ILE A 37 12.12 -11.52 -18.99
CA ILE A 37 10.89 -12.26 -18.83
C ILE A 37 10.44 -12.76 -20.19
N ARG A 38 10.03 -14.03 -20.26
CA ARG A 38 9.41 -14.64 -21.46
C ARG A 38 8.13 -15.35 -21.06
N ALA A 39 7.17 -15.39 -21.96
CA ALA A 39 6.01 -16.27 -21.81
C ALA A 39 6.23 -17.57 -22.58
N SER A 40 5.87 -18.71 -21.98
CA SER A 40 6.11 -20.04 -22.55
C SER A 40 5.25 -20.34 -23.78
N LYS A 41 4.08 -19.73 -23.91
CA LYS A 41 3.09 -20.04 -24.95
C LYS A 41 2.42 -18.85 -25.64
N ALA A 42 2.74 -17.61 -25.27
CA ALA A 42 2.08 -16.41 -25.79
C ALA A 42 3.04 -15.21 -25.81
N ALA A 43 2.55 -14.05 -26.27
CA ALA A 43 3.22 -12.78 -26.03
C ALA A 43 3.24 -12.45 -24.54
N LEU A 44 4.15 -11.57 -24.12
CA LEU A 44 4.16 -11.06 -22.75
C LEU A 44 2.82 -10.38 -22.44
N PRO A 45 2.33 -10.48 -21.17
CA PRO A 45 1.19 -9.69 -20.72
C PRO A 45 1.38 -8.21 -21.01
N SER A 46 0.29 -7.52 -21.34
CA SER A 46 0.29 -6.07 -21.59
C SER A 46 0.38 -5.24 -20.30
N GLU A 47 0.24 -5.88 -19.15
CA GLU A 47 0.39 -5.26 -17.84
C GLU A 47 1.86 -5.07 -17.47
N ALA A 48 2.13 -4.10 -16.59
CA ALA A 48 3.48 -3.82 -16.11
C ALA A 48 3.99 -4.97 -15.24
N LEU A 49 5.10 -5.60 -15.67
CA LEU A 49 5.69 -6.77 -15.00
C LEU A 49 6.67 -6.32 -13.93
N LEU A 50 6.29 -6.43 -12.66
CA LEU A 50 7.12 -6.03 -11.51
C LEU A 50 7.98 -7.20 -11.04
N VAL A 51 9.30 -7.06 -11.15
CA VAL A 51 10.28 -8.00 -10.62
C VAL A 51 10.78 -7.50 -9.27
N SER A 52 10.81 -8.37 -8.28
CA SER A 52 11.31 -8.06 -6.93
C SER A 52 12.54 -8.89 -6.59
N VAL A 53 13.46 -8.29 -5.85
CA VAL A 53 14.66 -8.97 -5.36
C VAL A 53 14.70 -8.93 -3.84
N HIS A 54 14.90 -10.10 -3.25
CA HIS A 54 14.98 -10.30 -1.81
C HIS A 54 16.30 -10.92 -1.41
N THR A 55 16.75 -10.67 -0.19
CA THR A 55 17.83 -11.43 0.44
C THR A 55 17.44 -11.74 1.88
N ARG A 56 17.59 -13.00 2.31
CA ARG A 56 17.19 -13.48 3.64
C ARG A 56 15.76 -13.10 4.01
N GLY A 57 14.83 -13.13 3.03
CA GLY A 57 13.43 -12.74 3.21
C GLY A 57 13.17 -11.23 3.27
N GLN A 58 14.18 -10.38 3.16
CA GLN A 58 14.03 -8.92 3.10
C GLN A 58 14.05 -8.42 1.67
N LEU A 59 13.12 -7.54 1.33
CA LEU A 59 13.08 -6.89 0.02
C LEU A 59 14.28 -5.94 -0.13
N VAL A 60 15.04 -6.12 -1.20
CA VAL A 60 16.18 -5.26 -1.57
C VAL A 60 15.75 -4.20 -2.58
N GLY A 61 14.89 -4.56 -3.52
CA GLY A 61 14.38 -3.64 -4.53
C GLY A 61 13.37 -4.26 -5.46
N ASN A 62 12.67 -3.37 -6.17
CA ASN A 62 11.71 -3.71 -7.22
C ASN A 62 12.06 -2.95 -8.49
N VAL A 63 11.81 -3.56 -9.65
CA VAL A 63 11.96 -2.91 -10.97
C VAL A 63 10.87 -3.41 -11.91
N TYR A 64 10.33 -2.52 -12.72
CA TYR A 64 9.46 -2.92 -13.82
C TYR A 64 10.29 -3.36 -15.02
N ALA A 65 9.91 -4.46 -15.64
CA ALA A 65 10.47 -4.85 -16.90
C ALA A 65 9.98 -3.89 -18.01
N ASP A 66 10.84 -3.68 -19.02
CA ASP A 66 10.48 -2.92 -20.21
C ASP A 66 9.51 -3.72 -21.12
N SER A 67 9.12 -3.11 -22.24
CA SER A 67 8.21 -3.72 -23.23
C SER A 67 8.76 -5.00 -23.88
N GLU A 68 10.08 -5.24 -23.79
CA GLU A 68 10.72 -6.46 -24.24
C GLU A 68 10.90 -7.51 -23.13
N GLY A 69 10.41 -7.19 -21.92
CA GLY A 69 10.55 -8.00 -20.73
C GLY A 69 11.92 -7.93 -20.05
N LYS A 70 12.76 -6.95 -20.39
CA LYS A 70 14.09 -6.80 -19.79
C LYS A 70 13.99 -6.06 -18.47
N PHE A 71 14.80 -6.46 -17.49
CA PHE A 71 14.91 -5.81 -16.18
C PHE A 71 16.35 -5.86 -15.65
N GLY A 72 16.67 -5.01 -14.67
CA GLY A 72 18.00 -5.03 -14.06
C GLY A 72 18.02 -4.42 -12.67
N PHE A 73 18.78 -5.06 -11.78
CA PHE A 73 19.17 -4.55 -10.48
C PHE A 73 20.67 -4.36 -10.47
N TYR A 74 21.12 -3.21 -10.00
CA TYR A 74 22.52 -2.79 -10.08
C TYR A 74 23.07 -2.49 -8.70
N ASP A 75 24.40 -2.53 -8.58
CA ASP A 75 25.13 -2.18 -7.37
C ASP A 75 24.71 -3.03 -6.14
N LEU A 76 24.55 -4.31 -6.36
CA LEU A 76 24.17 -5.29 -5.32
C LEU A 76 25.42 -5.79 -4.58
N ALA A 77 25.31 -5.85 -3.24
CA ALA A 77 26.37 -6.44 -2.41
C ALA A 77 26.53 -7.95 -2.67
N PRO A 78 27.71 -8.53 -2.39
CA PRO A 78 27.91 -9.97 -2.49
C PRO A 78 26.93 -10.72 -1.59
N ASN A 79 25.97 -11.44 -2.18
CA ASN A 79 24.97 -12.21 -1.44
C ASN A 79 24.23 -13.20 -2.34
N ALA A 80 23.37 -14.03 -1.74
CA ALA A 80 22.35 -14.78 -2.44
C ALA A 80 21.05 -13.97 -2.44
N TYR A 81 20.46 -13.84 -3.61
CA TYR A 81 19.23 -13.09 -3.85
C TYR A 81 18.15 -13.99 -4.41
N GLU A 82 16.93 -13.78 -3.97
CA GLU A 82 15.72 -14.40 -4.52
C GLU A 82 15.07 -13.38 -5.46
N VAL A 83 15.08 -13.67 -6.76
CA VAL A 83 14.40 -12.90 -7.80
C VAL A 83 13.00 -13.46 -7.95
N THR A 84 11.98 -12.66 -7.71
CA THR A 84 10.57 -13.08 -7.73
C THR A 84 9.77 -12.30 -8.74
N LEU A 85 8.83 -12.98 -9.41
CA LEU A 85 7.86 -12.39 -10.32
C LEU A 85 6.50 -13.07 -10.10
N THR A 86 5.48 -12.26 -9.81
CA THR A 86 4.10 -12.74 -9.70
C THR A 86 3.25 -11.98 -10.72
N VAL A 87 2.57 -12.72 -11.60
CA VAL A 87 1.72 -12.18 -12.66
C VAL A 87 0.38 -12.90 -12.61
N GLN A 88 -0.71 -12.18 -12.76
CA GLN A 88 -2.04 -12.77 -12.72
C GLN A 88 -2.24 -13.78 -13.86
N GLY A 89 -2.76 -14.97 -13.54
CA GLY A 89 -2.95 -16.04 -14.50
C GLY A 89 -1.71 -16.86 -14.84
N TYR A 90 -0.59 -16.59 -14.18
CA TYR A 90 0.67 -17.33 -14.32
C TYR A 90 1.15 -17.90 -12.98
N GLU A 91 1.93 -18.97 -13.04
CA GLU A 91 2.59 -19.53 -11.87
C GLU A 91 3.60 -18.51 -11.31
N PRO A 92 3.63 -18.28 -9.98
CA PRO A 92 4.63 -17.39 -9.38
C PRO A 92 6.03 -17.97 -9.57
N ILE A 93 6.99 -17.11 -9.93
CA ILE A 93 8.37 -17.50 -10.19
C ILE A 93 9.24 -17.02 -9.05
N THR A 94 10.11 -17.88 -8.55
CA THR A 94 11.20 -17.52 -7.63
C THR A 94 12.47 -18.20 -8.11
N GLN A 95 13.52 -17.39 -8.34
CA GLN A 95 14.82 -17.89 -8.76
C GLN A 95 15.91 -17.36 -7.84
N VAL A 96 16.74 -18.26 -7.31
CA VAL A 96 17.87 -17.88 -6.45
C VAL A 96 19.09 -17.57 -7.32
N VAL A 97 19.70 -16.42 -7.08
CA VAL A 97 20.87 -15.91 -7.80
C VAL A 97 21.93 -15.52 -6.80
N ARG A 98 23.16 -15.92 -7.01
CA ARG A 98 24.29 -15.53 -6.15
C ARG A 98 25.18 -14.52 -6.87
N ILE A 99 25.39 -13.38 -6.25
CA ILE A 99 26.32 -12.35 -6.69
C ILE A 99 27.68 -12.59 -6.03
N ASP A 100 28.68 -12.75 -6.85
CA ASP A 100 30.09 -12.74 -6.48
C ASP A 100 30.81 -11.72 -7.37
N PRO A 101 31.15 -10.52 -6.84
CA PRO A 101 31.76 -9.46 -7.63
C PRO A 101 33.10 -9.82 -8.27
N LEU A 102 33.82 -10.78 -7.71
CA LEU A 102 35.14 -11.18 -8.20
C LEU A 102 35.06 -12.26 -9.29
N LEU A 103 34.10 -13.20 -9.18
CA LEU A 103 33.96 -14.32 -10.10
C LEU A 103 32.88 -14.10 -11.16
N SER A 104 31.79 -13.45 -10.77
CA SER A 104 30.62 -13.24 -11.63
C SER A 104 29.89 -11.95 -11.23
N PRO A 105 30.39 -10.77 -11.62
CA PRO A 105 29.83 -9.48 -11.21
C PRO A 105 28.43 -9.23 -11.79
N THR A 106 28.08 -9.88 -12.90
CA THR A 106 26.75 -9.78 -13.50
C THR A 106 26.14 -11.16 -13.69
N GLN A 107 24.96 -11.37 -13.12
CA GLN A 107 24.18 -12.59 -13.28
C GLN A 107 23.02 -12.35 -14.24
N PHE A 108 22.85 -13.26 -15.18
CA PHE A 108 21.73 -13.25 -16.11
C PHE A 108 20.63 -14.18 -15.63
N VAL A 109 19.39 -13.68 -15.61
CA VAL A 109 18.21 -14.41 -15.13
C VAL A 109 17.16 -14.43 -16.24
N GLU A 110 16.64 -15.60 -16.55
CA GLU A 110 15.50 -15.76 -17.44
C GLU A 110 14.30 -16.24 -16.62
N LEU A 111 13.24 -15.42 -16.57
CA LEU A 111 11.99 -15.73 -15.88
C LEU A 111 10.95 -16.16 -16.92
N VAL A 112 10.52 -17.42 -16.87
CA VAL A 112 9.55 -17.96 -17.84
C VAL A 112 8.16 -18.03 -17.23
N LEU A 113 7.26 -17.21 -17.71
CA LEU A 113 5.85 -17.21 -17.32
C LEU A 113 5.13 -18.43 -17.89
N ASN A 114 4.70 -19.31 -17.00
CA ASN A 114 3.86 -20.46 -17.33
C ASN A 114 2.43 -20.15 -16.94
N PRO A 115 1.47 -20.19 -17.90
CA PRO A 115 0.07 -19.99 -17.56
C PRO A 115 -0.37 -21.02 -16.52
N VAL A 116 -1.06 -20.58 -15.47
CA VAL A 116 -1.74 -21.50 -14.57
C VAL A 116 -2.74 -22.31 -15.41
N ALA A 117 -2.65 -23.63 -15.37
CA ALA A 117 -3.63 -24.48 -16.04
C ALA A 117 -5.01 -24.14 -15.47
N VAL A 118 -5.86 -23.52 -16.31
CA VAL A 118 -7.26 -23.27 -15.96
C VAL A 118 -7.88 -24.63 -15.68
N ARG A 119 -8.04 -24.96 -14.39
CA ARG A 119 -8.79 -26.14 -13.98
C ARG A 119 -10.19 -25.94 -14.55
N ALA A 120 -10.55 -26.76 -15.54
CA ALA A 120 -11.87 -26.72 -16.17
C ALA A 120 -12.93 -26.60 -15.06
N GLN A 121 -13.67 -25.51 -15.06
CA GLN A 121 -14.72 -25.24 -14.09
C GLN A 121 -15.66 -26.45 -14.12
N GLN A 122 -15.86 -27.06 -12.98
CA GLN A 122 -16.88 -28.10 -12.85
C GLN A 122 -18.24 -27.46 -13.18
N PRO A 123 -19.09 -28.12 -13.97
CA PRO A 123 -20.42 -27.62 -14.31
C PRO A 123 -21.26 -27.52 -13.03
N GLY A 124 -21.44 -26.34 -12.51
CA GLY A 124 -22.21 -26.09 -11.27
C GLY A 124 -22.06 -24.73 -10.67
N ASP A 125 -21.00 -23.96 -11.01
CA ASP A 125 -20.78 -22.62 -10.46
C ASP A 125 -21.50 -21.57 -11.34
N GLN A 126 -22.83 -21.47 -11.19
CA GLN A 126 -23.64 -20.42 -11.81
C GLN A 126 -23.48 -19.11 -11.05
N ARG A 127 -22.35 -18.41 -11.26
CA ARG A 127 -22.21 -17.03 -10.79
C ARG A 127 -22.91 -16.09 -11.79
N PRO A 128 -23.63 -15.06 -11.32
CA PRO A 128 -24.23 -14.08 -12.21
C PRO A 128 -23.13 -13.39 -13.06
N LYS A 129 -23.36 -13.29 -14.37
CA LYS A 129 -22.50 -12.53 -15.28
C LYS A 129 -22.38 -11.09 -14.79
N GLY A 130 -21.16 -10.63 -14.45
CA GLY A 130 -20.88 -9.27 -13.96
C GLY A 130 -20.54 -9.18 -12.47
N SER A 131 -20.56 -10.28 -11.70
CA SER A 131 -20.03 -10.27 -10.34
C SER A 131 -18.50 -10.25 -10.39
N ASN A 132 -17.90 -9.30 -9.66
CA ASN A 132 -16.47 -9.28 -9.44
C ASN A 132 -16.03 -10.67 -8.89
N PRO A 133 -15.13 -11.41 -9.59
CA PRO A 133 -14.72 -12.74 -9.16
C PRO A 133 -13.99 -12.75 -7.82
N TYR A 134 -13.56 -11.57 -7.34
CA TYR A 134 -12.86 -11.37 -6.09
C TYR A 134 -13.79 -10.96 -4.93
N LEU A 135 -15.05 -10.59 -5.21
CA LEU A 135 -16.04 -10.45 -4.16
C LEU A 135 -16.40 -11.85 -3.66
N ILE A 136 -15.83 -12.21 -2.53
CA ILE A 136 -16.31 -13.36 -1.78
C ILE A 136 -17.78 -13.08 -1.48
N ASN A 137 -18.63 -14.01 -1.87
CA ASN A 137 -20.04 -13.93 -1.55
C ASN A 137 -20.17 -13.90 -0.02
N ALA A 138 -20.22 -12.69 0.54
CA ALA A 138 -20.39 -12.50 1.99
C ALA A 138 -21.63 -13.26 2.52
N ALA A 139 -22.66 -13.40 1.68
CA ALA A 139 -23.84 -14.20 2.00
C ALA A 139 -23.51 -15.70 2.12
N GLY A 140 -22.63 -16.23 1.27
CA GLY A 140 -22.16 -17.61 1.38
C GLY A 140 -21.34 -17.85 2.64
N LEU A 141 -20.41 -16.92 2.93
CA LEU A 141 -19.60 -16.99 4.16
C LEU A 141 -20.47 -16.83 5.41
N LEU A 142 -21.39 -15.87 5.43
CA LEU A 142 -22.31 -15.66 6.54
C LEU A 142 -23.21 -16.88 6.78
N ALA A 143 -23.52 -17.68 5.75
CA ALA A 143 -24.28 -18.90 5.90
C ALA A 143 -23.53 -19.99 6.68
N THR A 144 -22.19 -20.03 6.55
CA THR A 144 -21.34 -21.02 7.23
C THR A 144 -21.01 -20.64 8.69
N VAL A 145 -21.12 -19.33 9.01
CA VAL A 145 -20.82 -18.81 10.37
C VAL A 145 -21.97 -19.13 11.33
N PRO A 146 -21.70 -19.65 12.54
CA PRO A 146 -22.72 -19.90 13.56
C PRO A 146 -23.56 -18.66 13.86
N LYS A 147 -24.88 -18.84 14.01
CA LYS A 147 -25.82 -17.72 14.27
C LYS A 147 -25.40 -16.84 15.45
N SER A 148 -24.82 -17.46 16.51
CA SER A 148 -24.35 -16.74 17.69
C SER A 148 -23.12 -15.86 17.40
N ALA A 149 -22.19 -16.28 16.52
CA ALA A 149 -21.04 -15.49 16.08
C ALA A 149 -21.49 -14.33 15.19
N ARG A 150 -22.41 -14.60 14.27
CA ARG A 150 -23.02 -13.57 13.40
C ARG A 150 -23.70 -12.48 14.21
N LYS A 151 -24.50 -12.85 15.22
CA LYS A 151 -25.19 -11.90 16.10
C LYS A 151 -24.19 -10.99 16.84
N ASP A 152 -23.08 -11.56 17.34
CA ASP A 152 -22.04 -10.76 18.01
C ASP A 152 -21.35 -9.82 17.00
N PHE A 153 -21.05 -10.28 15.78
CA PHE A 153 -20.49 -9.46 14.72
C PHE A 153 -21.41 -8.31 14.30
N GLU A 154 -22.69 -8.57 14.03
CA GLU A 154 -23.67 -7.55 13.67
C GLU A 154 -23.81 -6.49 14.77
N LYS A 155 -23.84 -6.93 16.03
CA LYS A 155 -23.84 -6.02 17.18
C LYS A 155 -22.54 -5.22 17.25
N ALA A 156 -21.39 -5.85 17.02
CA ALA A 156 -20.09 -5.19 16.99
C ALA A 156 -20.07 -4.06 15.95
N VAL A 157 -20.47 -4.35 14.70
CA VAL A 157 -20.56 -3.35 13.62
C VAL A 157 -21.47 -2.18 14.00
N LYS A 158 -22.59 -2.45 14.68
CA LYS A 158 -23.50 -1.40 15.13
C LYS A 158 -22.85 -0.48 16.16
N VAL A 159 -22.28 -1.04 17.24
CA VAL A 159 -21.68 -0.23 18.31
C VAL A 159 -20.40 0.47 17.86
N ASP A 160 -19.68 -0.11 16.89
CA ASP A 160 -18.52 0.51 16.24
C ASP A 160 -18.92 1.79 15.49
N ARG A 161 -20.00 1.75 14.71
CA ARG A 161 -20.57 2.94 14.05
C ARG A 161 -21.03 4.02 15.04
N GLU A 162 -21.36 3.63 16.27
CA GLU A 162 -21.67 4.56 17.38
C GLU A 162 -20.40 5.11 18.05
N GLY A 163 -19.20 4.73 17.59
CA GLY A 163 -17.93 5.13 18.18
C GLY A 163 -17.56 4.40 19.48
N LYS A 164 -18.26 3.32 19.81
CA LYS A 164 -18.03 2.51 21.03
C LYS A 164 -16.99 1.41 20.77
N THR A 165 -15.78 1.82 20.40
CA THR A 165 -14.72 0.93 19.92
C THR A 165 -14.36 -0.20 20.91
N GLU A 166 -14.34 0.05 22.22
CA GLU A 166 -14.03 -1.02 23.21
C GLU A 166 -15.10 -2.10 23.27
N GLU A 167 -16.38 -1.71 23.19
CA GLU A 167 -17.48 -2.66 23.12
C GLU A 167 -17.42 -3.45 21.81
N ALA A 168 -17.11 -2.77 20.68
CA ALA A 168 -16.94 -3.41 19.37
C ALA A 168 -15.82 -4.46 19.41
N ILE A 169 -14.63 -4.12 19.89
CA ILE A 169 -13.50 -5.05 20.07
C ILE A 169 -13.93 -6.29 20.87
N THR A 170 -14.63 -6.09 21.96
CA THR A 170 -15.10 -7.21 22.81
C THR A 170 -16.04 -8.13 22.03
N LEU A 171 -16.96 -7.57 21.26
CA LEU A 171 -17.93 -8.31 20.48
C LEU A 171 -17.29 -9.02 19.27
N TYR A 172 -16.35 -8.37 18.56
CA TYR A 172 -15.59 -9.01 17.48
C TYR A 172 -14.77 -10.20 18.01
N ARG A 173 -14.12 -10.06 19.17
CA ARG A 173 -13.41 -11.18 19.80
C ARG A 173 -14.34 -12.34 20.13
N ARG A 174 -15.51 -12.07 20.70
CA ARG A 174 -16.51 -13.11 20.98
C ARG A 174 -17.04 -13.78 19.71
N ALA A 175 -17.17 -13.04 18.62
CA ALA A 175 -17.53 -13.61 17.34
C ALA A 175 -16.43 -14.57 16.85
N LEU A 176 -15.16 -14.19 16.98
CA LEU A 176 -13.99 -14.99 16.60
C LEU A 176 -13.75 -16.21 17.53
N GLU A 177 -14.11 -16.13 18.80
CA GLU A 177 -14.12 -17.29 19.72
C GLU A 177 -15.07 -18.38 19.25
N LYS A 178 -16.19 -18.00 18.61
CA LYS A 178 -17.23 -18.92 18.10
C LYS A 178 -16.99 -19.36 16.66
N ALA A 179 -16.29 -18.54 15.88
CA ALA A 179 -15.96 -18.76 14.48
C ALA A 179 -14.56 -18.19 14.19
N PRO A 180 -13.47 -18.93 14.49
CA PRO A 180 -12.11 -18.45 14.33
C PRO A 180 -11.74 -18.04 12.89
N GLU A 181 -12.35 -18.69 11.90
CA GLU A 181 -12.16 -18.42 10.46
C GLU A 181 -13.01 -17.27 9.93
N PHE A 182 -13.75 -16.56 10.79
CA PHE A 182 -14.60 -15.44 10.37
C PHE A 182 -13.77 -14.18 10.11
N TYR A 183 -13.01 -14.19 9.00
CA TYR A 183 -12.08 -13.12 8.65
C TYR A 183 -12.70 -11.70 8.57
N PRO A 184 -14.00 -11.44 8.23
CA PRO A 184 -14.56 -10.10 8.30
C PRO A 184 -14.56 -9.54 9.73
N ALA A 185 -14.84 -10.37 10.73
CA ALA A 185 -14.76 -9.96 12.14
C ALA A 185 -13.31 -9.66 12.54
N ARG A 186 -12.36 -10.44 12.02
CA ARG A 186 -10.92 -10.25 12.24
C ARG A 186 -10.41 -8.96 11.60
N ASN A 187 -10.84 -8.66 10.35
CA ASN A 187 -10.47 -7.42 9.67
C ASN A 187 -10.98 -6.18 10.43
N ASN A 188 -12.25 -6.19 10.87
CA ASN A 188 -12.81 -5.09 11.65
C ASN A 188 -12.12 -4.94 13.02
N LEU A 189 -11.81 -6.05 13.70
CA LEU A 189 -11.02 -6.03 14.92
C LEU A 189 -9.63 -5.42 14.71
N GLY A 190 -8.97 -5.73 13.58
CA GLY A 190 -7.70 -5.13 13.17
C GLY A 190 -7.83 -3.62 12.97
N SER A 191 -8.91 -3.17 12.32
CA SER A 191 -9.21 -1.76 12.09
C SER A 191 -9.43 -0.99 13.41
N ASP A 192 -10.13 -1.60 14.38
CA ASP A 192 -10.31 -1.02 15.71
C ASP A 192 -8.99 -0.89 16.46
N TYR A 193 -8.13 -1.90 16.41
CA TYR A 193 -6.78 -1.80 16.98
C TYR A 193 -5.95 -0.72 16.30
N LEU A 194 -6.05 -0.60 14.98
CA LEU A 194 -5.38 0.45 14.21
C LEU A 194 -5.86 1.85 14.64
N ALA A 195 -7.16 2.06 14.79
CA ALA A 195 -7.75 3.30 15.26
C ALA A 195 -7.25 3.68 16.67
N LYS A 196 -7.03 2.68 17.52
CA LYS A 196 -6.43 2.83 18.85
C LYS A 196 -4.90 2.96 18.85
N ARG A 197 -4.26 2.94 17.69
CA ARG A 197 -2.80 2.93 17.51
C ARG A 197 -2.11 1.70 18.14
N ASP A 198 -2.84 0.64 18.35
CA ASP A 198 -2.27 -0.65 18.75
C ASP A 198 -1.82 -1.40 17.48
N TYR A 199 -0.73 -0.92 16.95
CA TYR A 199 -0.20 -1.42 15.67
C TYR A 199 0.18 -2.89 15.72
N THR A 200 0.66 -3.37 16.86
CA THR A 200 1.06 -4.78 17.04
C THR A 200 -0.15 -5.71 16.92
N ARG A 201 -1.25 -5.39 17.59
CA ARG A 201 -2.46 -6.20 17.48
C ARG A 201 -3.13 -6.06 16.13
N ALA A 202 -3.12 -4.86 15.54
CA ALA A 202 -3.64 -4.62 14.19
C ALA A 202 -2.88 -5.45 13.14
N GLU A 203 -1.54 -5.40 13.16
CA GLU A 203 -0.67 -6.20 12.27
C GLU A 203 -0.99 -7.69 12.37
N LYS A 204 -1.12 -8.21 13.59
CA LYS A 204 -1.48 -9.62 13.80
C LYS A 204 -2.81 -9.97 13.13
N GLN A 205 -3.87 -9.14 13.34
CA GLN A 205 -5.19 -9.43 12.79
C GLN A 205 -5.16 -9.42 11.26
N PHE A 206 -4.60 -8.39 10.63
CA PHE A 206 -4.55 -8.30 9.17
C PHE A 206 -3.69 -9.39 8.54
N SER A 207 -2.56 -9.76 9.16
CA SER A 207 -1.73 -10.88 8.70
C SER A 207 -2.49 -12.22 8.74
N GLU A 208 -3.31 -12.43 9.76
CA GLU A 208 -4.15 -13.63 9.85
C GLU A 208 -5.27 -13.61 8.79
N VAL A 209 -5.89 -12.44 8.49
CA VAL A 209 -6.84 -12.32 7.38
C VAL A 209 -6.20 -12.73 6.05
N ILE A 210 -5.00 -12.19 5.75
CA ILE A 210 -4.28 -12.53 4.52
C ILE A 210 -3.98 -14.03 4.42
N ARG A 211 -3.62 -14.67 5.53
CA ARG A 211 -3.37 -16.10 5.58
C ARG A 211 -4.64 -16.92 5.31
N GLU A 212 -5.78 -16.50 5.86
CA GLU A 212 -7.08 -17.17 5.72
C GLU A 212 -7.73 -16.88 4.36
N ASN A 213 -7.57 -15.67 3.87
CA ASN A 213 -8.09 -15.21 2.59
C ASN A 213 -7.06 -14.33 1.86
N SER A 214 -6.18 -14.96 1.10
CA SER A 214 -5.14 -14.27 0.32
C SER A 214 -5.67 -13.42 -0.85
N GLN A 215 -6.99 -13.37 -1.07
CA GLN A 215 -7.61 -12.53 -2.10
C GLN A 215 -8.26 -11.25 -1.52
N ASP A 216 -8.23 -11.08 -0.20
CA ASP A 216 -8.80 -9.89 0.45
C ASP A 216 -7.84 -8.70 0.33
N SER A 217 -8.00 -7.90 -0.72
CA SER A 217 -7.17 -6.71 -0.97
C SER A 217 -7.19 -5.70 0.17
N GLU A 218 -8.33 -5.56 0.88
CA GLU A 218 -8.46 -4.66 2.02
C GLU A 218 -7.51 -5.01 3.16
N ALA A 219 -7.33 -6.30 3.45
CA ALA A 219 -6.41 -6.73 4.48
C ALA A 219 -4.94 -6.37 4.13
N TYR A 220 -4.57 -6.47 2.85
CA TYR A 220 -3.26 -6.02 2.38
C TYR A 220 -3.09 -4.51 2.54
N PHE A 221 -4.09 -3.71 2.16
CA PHE A 221 -4.05 -2.26 2.32
C PHE A 221 -4.00 -1.84 3.78
N ASN A 222 -4.80 -2.45 4.62
CA ASN A 222 -4.79 -2.18 6.06
C ASN A 222 -3.46 -2.55 6.71
N LEU A 223 -2.86 -3.68 6.34
CA LEU A 223 -1.52 -4.06 6.80
C LEU A 223 -0.45 -3.09 6.29
N GLY A 224 -0.54 -2.70 5.02
CA GLY A 224 0.32 -1.68 4.43
C GLY A 224 0.24 -0.34 5.16
N ASN A 225 -0.95 0.06 5.58
CA ASN A 225 -1.16 1.25 6.41
C ASN A 225 -0.52 1.12 7.80
N VAL A 226 -0.60 -0.05 8.44
CA VAL A 226 0.11 -0.32 9.71
C VAL A 226 1.61 -0.14 9.52
N TYR A 227 2.20 -0.70 8.47
CA TYR A 227 3.61 -0.57 8.17
C TYR A 227 4.01 0.88 7.84
N LEU A 228 3.17 1.62 7.12
CA LEU A 228 3.37 3.04 6.85
C LEU A 228 3.40 3.86 8.14
N LEU A 229 2.44 3.66 9.04
CA LEU A 229 2.33 4.36 10.32
C LEU A 229 3.46 4.01 11.30
N THR A 230 4.01 2.80 11.19
CA THR A 230 5.18 2.36 11.96
C THR A 230 6.51 2.63 11.26
N LYS A 231 6.49 3.36 10.13
CA LYS A 231 7.66 3.74 9.31
C LYS A 231 8.44 2.55 8.73
N ARG A 232 7.80 1.42 8.60
CA ARG A 232 8.33 0.22 7.94
C ARG A 232 8.05 0.32 6.43
N PHE A 233 8.68 1.30 5.78
CA PHE A 233 8.33 1.70 4.41
C PHE A 233 8.58 0.60 3.38
N HIS A 234 9.61 -0.23 3.56
CA HIS A 234 9.87 -1.35 2.65
C HIS A 234 8.78 -2.41 2.71
N GLU A 235 8.37 -2.78 3.93
CA GLU A 235 7.28 -3.73 4.13
C GLU A 235 5.95 -3.13 3.67
N SER A 236 5.72 -1.83 3.93
CA SER A 236 4.54 -1.13 3.44
C SER A 236 4.44 -1.21 1.92
N ASN A 237 5.51 -0.85 1.20
CA ASN A 237 5.53 -0.92 -0.26
C ASN A 237 5.25 -2.34 -0.77
N ALA A 238 5.94 -3.33 -0.22
CA ALA A 238 5.78 -4.72 -0.66
C ALA A 238 4.34 -5.22 -0.49
N ILE A 239 3.73 -4.95 0.66
CA ILE A 239 2.38 -5.43 0.97
C ILE A 239 1.30 -4.64 0.21
N LEU A 240 1.48 -3.33 0.03
CA LEU A 240 0.58 -2.50 -0.76
C LEU A 240 0.55 -2.94 -2.23
N LEU A 241 1.69 -3.24 -2.84
CA LEU A 241 1.76 -3.76 -4.20
C LEU A 241 1.09 -5.13 -4.34
N GLN A 242 1.17 -5.99 -3.33
CA GLN A 242 0.39 -7.23 -3.31
C GLN A 242 -1.12 -6.93 -3.26
N GLY A 243 -1.56 -5.98 -2.43
CA GLY A 243 -2.95 -5.53 -2.42
C GLY A 243 -3.41 -4.99 -3.78
N MET A 244 -2.58 -4.15 -4.43
CA MET A 244 -2.85 -3.64 -5.78
C MET A 244 -2.92 -4.73 -6.84
N SER A 245 -2.20 -5.84 -6.68
CA SER A 245 -2.32 -7.00 -7.57
C SER A 245 -3.67 -7.72 -7.44
N LYS A 246 -4.39 -7.53 -6.33
CA LYS A 246 -5.73 -8.09 -6.08
C LYS A 246 -6.84 -7.13 -6.50
N ASP A 247 -6.62 -5.83 -6.25
CA ASP A 247 -7.53 -4.76 -6.64
C ASP A 247 -6.70 -3.54 -7.11
N SER A 248 -6.45 -3.49 -8.41
CA SER A 248 -5.71 -2.42 -9.06
C SER A 248 -6.49 -1.11 -9.19
N ASN A 249 -7.77 -1.08 -8.83
CA ASN A 249 -8.62 0.10 -8.91
C ASN A 249 -9.08 0.62 -7.54
N SER A 250 -8.34 0.28 -6.49
CA SER A 250 -8.61 0.75 -5.14
C SER A 250 -8.13 2.18 -4.93
N ALA A 251 -9.04 3.13 -4.74
CA ALA A 251 -8.70 4.50 -4.35
C ALA A 251 -7.89 4.52 -3.04
N PHE A 252 -8.25 3.66 -2.07
CA PHE A 252 -7.52 3.54 -0.82
C PHE A 252 -6.10 2.99 -1.01
N GLY A 253 -5.93 1.98 -1.87
CA GLY A 253 -4.61 1.43 -2.21
C GLY A 253 -3.70 2.47 -2.85
N HIS A 254 -4.18 3.21 -3.84
CA HIS A 254 -3.45 4.31 -4.47
C HIS A 254 -3.12 5.43 -3.48
N PHE A 255 -4.05 5.81 -2.61
CA PHE A 255 -3.80 6.81 -1.57
C PHE A 255 -2.67 6.38 -0.62
N LEU A 256 -2.64 5.12 -0.20
CA LEU A 256 -1.58 4.60 0.68
C LEU A 256 -0.23 4.54 -0.03
N LEU A 257 -0.19 4.12 -1.30
CA LEU A 257 1.04 4.15 -2.11
C LEU A 257 1.56 5.59 -2.26
N GLY A 258 0.69 6.54 -2.59
CA GLY A 258 1.05 7.94 -2.67
C GLY A 258 1.61 8.49 -1.36
N SER A 259 0.96 8.17 -0.24
CA SER A 259 1.44 8.54 1.10
C SER A 259 2.80 7.91 1.43
N MET A 260 3.00 6.66 1.07
CA MET A 260 4.26 5.94 1.27
C MET A 260 5.39 6.55 0.42
N TYR A 261 5.14 6.82 -0.88
CA TYR A 261 6.13 7.43 -1.75
C TYR A 261 6.54 8.82 -1.30
N GLU A 262 5.61 9.62 -0.77
CA GLU A 262 5.93 10.93 -0.17
C GLU A 262 6.91 10.77 1.01
N GLN A 263 6.66 9.80 1.90
CA GLN A 263 7.51 9.56 3.08
C GLN A 263 8.94 9.17 2.72
N VAL A 264 9.14 8.54 1.57
CA VAL A 264 10.47 8.16 1.08
C VAL A 264 11.06 9.15 0.06
N GLY A 265 10.41 10.32 -0.13
CA GLY A 265 10.88 11.39 -1.00
C GLY A 265 10.68 11.16 -2.51
N ARG A 266 9.90 10.14 -2.90
CA ARG A 266 9.55 9.86 -4.30
C ARG A 266 8.35 10.70 -4.72
N PHE A 267 8.54 12.01 -4.78
CA PHE A 267 7.45 12.98 -4.93
C PHE A 267 6.67 12.86 -6.25
N ALA A 268 7.33 12.52 -7.35
CA ALA A 268 6.66 12.34 -8.64
C ALA A 268 5.71 11.13 -8.61
N ASP A 269 6.17 10.02 -8.04
CA ASP A 269 5.36 8.82 -7.88
C ASP A 269 4.21 9.06 -6.89
N ALA A 270 4.48 9.79 -5.80
CA ALA A 270 3.44 10.18 -4.85
C ALA A 270 2.33 10.99 -5.51
N GLU A 271 2.67 11.98 -6.33
CA GLU A 271 1.70 12.78 -7.06
C GLU A 271 0.86 11.92 -8.01
N GLN A 272 1.50 11.04 -8.77
CA GLN A 272 0.82 10.14 -9.69
C GLN A 272 -0.24 9.28 -8.96
N GLU A 273 0.15 8.65 -7.86
CA GLU A 273 -0.74 7.78 -7.10
C GLU A 273 -1.89 8.55 -6.44
N LEU A 274 -1.61 9.74 -5.88
CA LEU A 274 -2.64 10.60 -5.29
C LEU A 274 -3.62 11.14 -6.34
N ARG A 275 -3.16 11.47 -7.54
CA ARG A 275 -4.06 11.84 -8.65
C ARG A 275 -4.88 10.66 -9.12
N LYS A 276 -4.29 9.46 -9.16
CA LYS A 276 -5.02 8.24 -9.48
C LYS A 276 -6.14 7.96 -8.47
N THR A 277 -5.88 8.22 -7.18
CA THR A 277 -6.93 8.20 -6.15
C THR A 277 -8.12 9.07 -6.53
N LEU A 278 -7.85 10.32 -6.98
CA LEU A 278 -8.90 11.29 -7.32
C LEU A 278 -9.59 11.00 -8.68
N GLU A 279 -8.95 10.29 -9.58
CA GLU A 279 -9.58 9.77 -10.79
C GLU A 279 -10.62 8.69 -10.47
N ILE A 280 -10.28 7.78 -9.53
CA ILE A 280 -11.16 6.70 -9.09
C ILE A 280 -12.27 7.23 -8.19
N GLU A 281 -11.90 8.05 -7.21
CA GLU A 281 -12.83 8.65 -6.23
C GLU A 281 -12.62 10.16 -6.12
N PRO A 282 -13.30 10.97 -6.95
CA PRO A 282 -13.17 12.44 -6.97
C PRO A 282 -13.52 13.12 -5.65
N THR A 283 -14.19 12.40 -4.75
CA THR A 283 -14.61 12.89 -3.41
C THR A 283 -13.64 12.47 -2.29
N TYR A 284 -12.48 11.92 -2.64
CA TYR A 284 -11.48 11.50 -1.65
C TYR A 284 -10.73 12.71 -1.06
N ALA A 285 -11.36 13.40 -0.11
CA ALA A 285 -10.88 14.64 0.49
C ALA A 285 -9.44 14.58 1.02
N LYS A 286 -9.03 13.42 1.57
CA LYS A 286 -7.67 13.22 2.10
C LYS A 286 -6.60 13.30 1.02
N SER A 287 -6.90 12.88 -0.21
CA SER A 287 -5.92 12.93 -1.31
C SER A 287 -5.61 14.37 -1.73
N HIS A 288 -6.61 15.26 -1.76
CA HIS A 288 -6.40 16.68 -1.99
C HIS A 288 -5.48 17.29 -0.92
N LEU A 289 -5.72 16.99 0.36
CA LEU A 289 -4.88 17.49 1.46
C LEU A 289 -3.45 16.93 1.39
N GLN A 290 -3.29 15.69 0.97
CA GLN A 290 -1.98 15.08 0.81
C GLN A 290 -1.21 15.71 -0.37
N LEU A 291 -1.88 16.02 -1.48
CA LEU A 291 -1.29 16.77 -2.59
C LEU A 291 -0.84 18.17 -2.16
N VAL A 292 -1.63 18.87 -1.31
CA VAL A 292 -1.18 20.14 -0.73
C VAL A 292 0.13 19.96 0.04
N ASN A 293 0.20 18.97 0.93
CA ASN A 293 1.43 18.68 1.70
C ASN A 293 2.62 18.38 0.78
N LEU A 294 2.40 17.56 -0.24
CA LEU A 294 3.39 17.20 -1.24
C LEU A 294 3.94 18.44 -1.97
N TYR A 295 3.07 19.32 -2.46
CA TYR A 295 3.49 20.55 -3.15
C TYR A 295 4.19 21.53 -2.22
N MET A 296 3.75 21.61 -0.97
CA MET A 296 4.46 22.40 0.06
C MET A 296 5.87 21.86 0.32
N ALA A 297 6.04 20.54 0.42
CA ALA A 297 7.35 19.90 0.58
C ALA A 297 8.28 20.18 -0.62
N GLN A 298 7.73 20.23 -1.82
CA GLN A 298 8.45 20.59 -3.06
C GLN A 298 8.66 22.11 -3.23
N LYS A 299 8.16 22.95 -2.31
CA LYS A 299 8.15 24.42 -2.44
C LYS A 299 7.38 24.91 -3.68
N ASN A 300 6.48 24.10 -4.22
CA ASN A 300 5.60 24.46 -5.33
C ASN A 300 4.33 25.15 -4.80
N THR A 301 4.48 26.41 -4.36
CA THR A 301 3.41 27.18 -3.74
C THR A 301 2.23 27.44 -4.70
N ALA A 302 2.49 27.51 -6.00
CA ALA A 302 1.44 27.69 -7.01
C ALA A 302 0.51 26.47 -7.07
N ALA A 303 1.09 25.26 -7.17
CA ALA A 303 0.31 24.03 -7.17
C ALA A 303 -0.43 23.83 -5.83
N ALA A 304 0.22 24.13 -4.71
CA ALA A 304 -0.40 24.04 -3.39
C ALA A 304 -1.63 24.97 -3.27
N ARG A 305 -1.55 26.20 -3.77
CA ARG A 305 -2.69 27.14 -3.78
C ARG A 305 -3.86 26.61 -4.61
N ASN A 306 -3.58 26.14 -5.82
CA ASN A 306 -4.61 25.61 -6.70
C ASN A 306 -5.32 24.40 -6.07
N GLU A 307 -4.56 23.53 -5.42
CA GLU A 307 -5.12 22.35 -4.75
C GLU A 307 -5.93 22.72 -3.51
N LEU A 308 -5.50 23.71 -2.72
CA LEU A 308 -6.26 24.28 -1.60
C LEU A 308 -7.58 24.88 -2.05
N GLN A 309 -7.58 25.69 -3.13
CA GLN A 309 -8.80 26.27 -3.70
C GLN A 309 -9.77 25.17 -4.14
N THR A 310 -9.26 24.13 -4.81
CA THR A 310 -10.05 22.97 -5.23
C THR A 310 -10.66 22.25 -4.03
N PHE A 311 -9.87 21.99 -3.00
CA PHE A 311 -10.34 21.33 -1.78
C PHE A 311 -11.44 22.16 -1.08
N ILE A 312 -11.22 23.46 -0.89
CA ILE A 312 -12.18 24.35 -0.21
C ILE A 312 -13.50 24.41 -0.99
N ALA A 313 -13.44 24.47 -2.32
CA ALA A 313 -14.62 24.52 -3.17
C ALA A 313 -15.42 23.22 -3.15
N LYS A 314 -14.73 22.06 -3.18
CA LYS A 314 -15.39 20.75 -3.17
C LYS A 314 -15.90 20.32 -1.80
N PHE A 315 -15.22 20.73 -0.73
CA PHE A 315 -15.49 20.26 0.64
C PHE A 315 -15.66 21.41 1.64
N PRO A 316 -16.62 22.34 1.42
CA PRO A 316 -16.76 23.53 2.26
C PRO A 316 -17.02 23.21 3.74
N GLU A 317 -17.72 22.11 4.03
CA GLU A 317 -18.08 21.66 5.38
C GLU A 317 -17.07 20.68 6.00
N ASN A 318 -15.97 20.38 5.30
CA ASN A 318 -14.96 19.47 5.85
C ASN A 318 -14.28 20.13 7.08
N PRO A 319 -14.00 19.39 8.17
CA PRO A 319 -13.34 19.93 9.36
C PRO A 319 -12.00 20.63 9.10
N PHE A 320 -11.32 20.27 8.00
CA PHE A 320 -10.06 20.91 7.61
C PHE A 320 -10.21 22.16 6.74
N SER A 321 -11.42 22.50 6.28
CA SER A 321 -11.62 23.62 5.34
C SER A 321 -11.29 24.98 5.95
N ALA A 322 -11.50 25.17 7.26
CA ALA A 322 -11.09 26.40 7.94
C ALA A 322 -9.55 26.56 7.91
N LYS A 323 -8.81 25.51 8.22
CA LYS A 323 -7.33 25.52 8.16
C LYS A 323 -6.81 25.67 6.74
N ALA A 324 -7.51 25.07 5.77
CA ALA A 324 -7.16 25.18 4.35
C ALA A 324 -7.28 26.65 3.87
N ARG A 325 -8.34 27.38 4.28
CA ARG A 325 -8.50 28.82 3.98
C ARG A 325 -7.39 29.65 4.60
N GLU A 326 -7.08 29.43 5.88
CA GLU A 326 -5.98 30.12 6.58
C GLU A 326 -4.63 29.89 5.87
N LEU A 327 -4.33 28.65 5.45
CA LEU A 327 -3.11 28.35 4.72
C LEU A 327 -3.09 29.04 3.35
N LEU A 328 -4.20 29.03 2.62
CA LEU A 328 -4.32 29.71 1.33
C LEU A 328 -4.02 31.21 1.45
N GLU A 329 -4.64 31.89 2.42
CA GLU A 329 -4.37 33.33 2.68
C GLU A 329 -2.89 33.60 3.00
N LYS A 330 -2.24 32.73 3.77
CA LYS A 330 -0.80 32.86 4.08
C LYS A 330 0.05 32.76 2.80
N LEU A 331 -0.28 31.81 1.93
CA LEU A 331 0.45 31.63 0.67
C LEU A 331 0.22 32.78 -0.33
N GLU A 332 -0.94 33.40 -0.30
CA GLU A 332 -1.24 34.58 -1.12
C GLU A 332 -0.48 35.82 -0.63
N ARG A 333 -0.42 36.04 0.69
CA ARG A 333 0.34 37.18 1.27
C ARG A 333 1.87 37.03 1.07
N SER A 334 2.38 35.81 1.01
CA SER A 334 3.82 35.57 0.80
C SER A 334 4.25 35.68 -0.67
N ALA A 335 3.31 35.74 -1.59
CA ALA A 335 3.55 35.86 -3.03
C ALA A 335 3.53 37.33 -3.52
N ASN A 336 3.00 38.26 -2.70
CA ASN A 336 3.03 39.69 -2.89
C ASN A 336 4.19 40.32 -2.09
#